data_216d8aa3a9b6358c49d94581bc9f5ec9
#
_entry.id   216d8aa3a9b6358c49d94581bc9f5ec9
#
_cell.length_a   1.000
_cell.length_b   1.000
_cell.length_c   1.000
_cell.angle_alpha   90.00
_cell.angle_beta   90.00
_cell.angle_gamma   90.00
#
_symmetry.space_group_name_H-M   'P 1'
#
loop_
_entity.id
_entity.type
_entity.pdbx_description
1 polymer ?
#
loop_
_entity_poly.entity_id
_entity_poly.type
_entity_poly.pdbx_seq_one_letter_code
_entity_poly.pdbx_strand_id
1 'polypeptide(L)'
;MHQFVYFIFSLLSLAFFILFIWYCFRPLPLKKGLPPSPGEMKKISANTPILKKLGMNTEDYYYDSDFLYQQRDGETLCKVPLENIIRIKVTGTEVSSRRVWLVRYVTGSYRTEREFRVLNNYTFFNRDFAGFLTAVREANPAAEVQKMTLWRV
;
A
#
# COMPACT_ATOMS: atom_id res chain seq x y z
N MET A 1 -8.09 32.06 41.78
CA MET A 1 -6.97 31.18 41.49
C MET A 1 -7.40 29.92 40.70
N HIS A 2 -8.50 29.25 41.05
CA HIS A 2 -8.97 28.02 40.37
C HIS A 2 -9.36 28.25 38.89
N GLN A 3 -10.02 29.36 38.55
CA GLN A 3 -10.43 29.63 37.17
C GLN A 3 -9.25 29.77 36.19
N PHE A 4 -8.15 30.33 36.67
CA PHE A 4 -6.92 30.45 35.86
C PHE A 4 -6.28 29.11 35.55
N VAL A 5 -6.32 28.19 36.51
CA VAL A 5 -5.83 26.82 36.36
C VAL A 5 -6.67 26.05 35.32
N TYR A 6 -8.00 26.14 35.37
CA TYR A 6 -8.89 25.50 34.38
C TYR A 6 -8.67 26.07 32.98
N PHE A 7 -8.43 27.35 32.85
CA PHE A 7 -8.14 27.99 31.56
C PHE A 7 -6.84 27.44 30.93
N ILE A 8 -5.79 27.28 31.74
CA ILE A 8 -4.52 26.70 31.27
C ILE A 8 -4.71 25.24 30.84
N PHE A 9 -5.42 24.43 31.63
CA PHE A 9 -5.71 23.04 31.26
C PHE A 9 -6.52 22.93 29.97
N SER A 10 -7.50 23.79 29.77
CA SER A 10 -8.28 23.84 28.53
C SER A 10 -7.41 24.17 27.30
N LEU A 11 -6.52 25.14 27.43
CA LEU A 11 -5.57 25.53 26.37
C LEU A 11 -4.60 24.40 26.02
N LEU A 12 -4.05 23.71 27.02
CA LEU A 12 -3.15 22.56 26.85
C LEU A 12 -3.87 21.40 26.17
N SER A 13 -5.11 21.12 26.57
CA SER A 13 -5.94 20.08 25.96
C SER A 13 -6.24 20.38 24.51
N LEU A 14 -6.58 21.62 24.19
CA LEU A 14 -6.83 22.05 22.80
C LEU A 14 -5.57 21.96 21.94
N ALA A 15 -4.43 22.40 22.45
CA ALA A 15 -3.14 22.30 21.75
C ALA A 15 -2.76 20.83 21.49
N PHE A 16 -2.95 19.95 22.48
CA PHE A 16 -2.72 18.52 22.33
C PHE A 16 -3.63 17.91 21.25
N PHE A 17 -4.92 18.29 21.25
CA PHE A 17 -5.88 17.83 20.28
C PHE A 17 -5.54 18.26 18.84
N ILE A 18 -5.11 19.52 18.67
CA ILE A 18 -4.65 20.04 17.38
C ILE A 18 -3.39 19.29 16.89
N LEU A 19 -2.41 19.09 17.78
CA LEU A 19 -1.20 18.32 17.47
C LEU A 19 -1.52 16.86 17.13
N PHE A 20 -2.46 16.23 17.84
CA PHE A 20 -2.92 14.89 17.56
C PHE A 20 -3.59 14.78 16.19
N ILE A 21 -4.49 15.72 15.86
CA ILE A 21 -5.10 15.79 14.53
C ILE A 21 -4.03 15.97 13.47
N TRP A 22 -3.11 16.93 13.65
CA TRP A 22 -2.03 17.18 12.69
C TRP A 22 -1.14 15.94 12.50
N TYR A 23 -0.83 15.22 13.58
CA TYR A 23 -0.09 13.96 13.53
C TYR A 23 -0.84 12.87 12.77
N CYS A 24 -2.15 12.72 13.00
CA CYS A 24 -3.00 11.75 12.32
C CYS A 24 -3.16 12.04 10.82
N PHE A 25 -3.18 13.30 10.40
CA PHE A 25 -3.30 13.69 8.99
C PHE A 25 -1.94 13.85 8.28
N ARG A 26 -0.86 13.73 9.01
CA ARG A 26 0.47 13.78 8.40
C ARG A 26 0.63 12.57 7.48
N PRO A 27 1.00 12.76 6.18
CA PRO A 27 1.34 11.64 5.33
C PRO A 27 2.46 10.85 6.03
N LEU A 28 2.19 9.57 6.31
CA LEU A 28 3.21 8.69 6.87
C LEU A 28 4.44 8.79 5.98
N PRO A 29 5.62 9.19 6.49
CA PRO A 29 6.83 9.01 5.73
C PRO A 29 6.88 7.50 5.43
N LEU A 30 6.86 7.15 4.14
CA LEU A 30 7.19 5.80 3.71
C LEU A 30 8.57 5.52 4.35
N LYS A 31 8.57 4.89 5.52
CA LYS A 31 9.81 4.33 6.04
C LYS A 31 10.26 3.41 4.93
N LYS A 32 11.40 3.69 4.32
CA LYS A 32 12.02 2.82 3.32
C LYS A 32 11.93 1.41 3.87
N GLY A 33 10.94 0.62 3.39
CA GLY A 33 10.97 -0.81 3.61
C GLY A 33 12.33 -1.22 3.04
N LEU A 34 13.11 -1.95 3.79
CA LEU A 34 14.32 -2.52 3.23
C LEU A 34 13.92 -3.26 1.96
N PRO A 35 14.59 -3.00 0.83
CA PRO A 35 14.37 -3.80 -0.36
C PRO A 35 14.50 -5.28 0.04
N PRO A 36 13.70 -6.18 -0.55
CA PRO A 36 13.85 -7.60 -0.28
C PRO A 36 15.29 -8.01 -0.59
N SER A 37 15.85 -8.88 0.25
CA SER A 37 17.13 -9.50 -0.04
C SER A 37 17.06 -10.23 -1.38
N PRO A 38 18.14 -10.34 -2.16
CA PRO A 38 18.13 -11.07 -3.41
C PRO A 38 17.55 -12.46 -3.23
N GLY A 39 16.44 -12.77 -3.92
CA GLY A 39 15.73 -14.05 -3.82
C GLY A 39 14.62 -14.11 -2.75
N GLU A 40 14.41 -13.05 -1.94
CA GLU A 40 13.31 -12.97 -0.99
C GLU A 40 12.08 -12.35 -1.66
N MET A 41 10.99 -13.10 -1.73
CA MET A 41 9.69 -12.58 -2.19
C MET A 41 8.85 -12.14 -1.01
N LYS A 42 8.34 -10.91 -1.05
CA LYS A 42 7.45 -10.34 -0.03
C LYS A 42 6.02 -10.30 -0.52
N LYS A 43 5.09 -10.79 0.30
CA LYS A 43 3.67 -10.80 -0.03
C LYS A 43 3.04 -9.43 0.23
N ILE A 44 2.37 -8.90 -0.78
CA ILE A 44 1.65 -7.60 -0.69
C ILE A 44 0.13 -7.74 -0.63
N SER A 45 -0.43 -8.88 -1.06
CA SER A 45 -1.87 -9.12 -1.02
C SER A 45 -2.35 -9.57 0.36
N ALA A 46 -3.61 -9.20 0.67
CA ALA A 46 -4.25 -9.64 1.91
C ALA A 46 -4.53 -11.15 1.90
N ASN A 47 -4.30 -11.78 3.04
CA ASN A 47 -4.69 -13.16 3.25
C ASN A 47 -6.15 -13.20 3.73
N THR A 48 -7.07 -13.47 2.82
CA THR A 48 -8.52 -13.50 3.11
C THR A 48 -9.12 -14.86 2.74
N PRO A 49 -8.95 -15.88 3.61
CA PRO A 49 -9.38 -17.25 3.28
C PRO A 49 -10.89 -17.35 3.00
N ILE A 50 -11.70 -16.50 3.61
CA ILE A 50 -13.16 -16.46 3.36
C ILE A 50 -13.45 -15.99 1.94
N LEU A 51 -12.78 -14.93 1.46
CA LEU A 51 -12.97 -14.42 0.10
C LEU A 51 -12.46 -15.41 -0.95
N LYS A 52 -11.37 -16.13 -0.67
CA LYS A 52 -10.89 -17.22 -1.53
C LYS A 52 -11.93 -18.35 -1.65
N LYS A 53 -12.56 -18.77 -0.55
CA LYS A 53 -13.62 -19.78 -0.57
C LYS A 53 -14.87 -19.35 -1.36
N LEU A 54 -15.13 -18.06 -1.45
CA LEU A 54 -16.22 -17.47 -2.24
C LEU A 54 -15.82 -17.21 -3.70
N GLY A 55 -14.63 -17.66 -4.13
CA GLY A 55 -14.11 -17.42 -5.49
C GLY A 55 -13.68 -15.96 -5.75
N MET A 56 -13.64 -15.14 -4.71
CA MET A 56 -13.15 -13.76 -4.77
C MET A 56 -11.72 -13.70 -4.23
N ASN A 57 -10.88 -12.85 -4.82
CA ASN A 57 -9.47 -12.69 -4.41
C ASN A 57 -8.68 -14.02 -4.44
N THR A 58 -8.79 -14.72 -5.57
CA THR A 58 -8.14 -16.04 -5.77
C THR A 58 -6.64 -15.92 -6.00
N GLU A 59 -6.13 -14.72 -6.23
CA GLU A 59 -4.74 -14.46 -6.59
C GLU A 59 -3.96 -13.83 -5.45
N ASP A 60 -2.73 -14.26 -5.30
CA ASP A 60 -1.76 -13.71 -4.39
C ASP A 60 -0.71 -12.90 -5.15
N TYR A 61 -0.29 -11.78 -4.56
CA TYR A 61 0.69 -10.88 -5.16
C TYR A 61 1.93 -10.80 -4.27
N TYR A 62 3.08 -10.99 -4.90
CA TYR A 62 4.39 -10.93 -4.28
C TYR A 62 5.30 -10.01 -5.09
N TYR A 63 6.35 -9.50 -4.48
CA TYR A 63 7.38 -8.76 -5.19
C TYR A 63 8.77 -9.10 -4.64
N ASP A 64 9.77 -8.93 -5.47
CA ASP A 64 11.18 -8.93 -5.11
C ASP A 64 11.82 -7.57 -5.51
N SER A 65 13.15 -7.52 -5.66
CA SER A 65 13.90 -6.33 -6.06
C SER A 65 13.53 -5.83 -7.47
N ASP A 66 13.13 -6.72 -8.37
CA ASP A 66 13.04 -6.44 -9.81
C ASP A 66 11.64 -6.65 -10.38
N PHE A 67 10.85 -7.54 -9.76
CA PHE A 67 9.60 -8.01 -10.34
C PHE A 67 8.44 -8.04 -9.35
N LEU A 68 7.25 -7.89 -9.91
CA LEU A 68 5.99 -8.20 -9.27
C LEU A 68 5.47 -9.53 -9.82
N TYR A 69 5.00 -10.40 -8.94
CA TYR A 69 4.47 -11.72 -9.26
C TYR A 69 3.00 -11.81 -8.90
N GLN A 70 2.21 -12.30 -9.84
CA GLN A 70 0.82 -12.71 -9.64
C GLN A 70 0.79 -14.24 -9.57
N GLN A 71 0.32 -14.80 -8.48
CA GLN A 71 0.27 -16.24 -8.25
C GLN A 71 -1.15 -16.71 -7.95
N ARG A 72 -1.47 -17.92 -8.39
CA ARG A 72 -2.69 -18.62 -8.02
C ARG A 72 -2.32 -20.04 -7.66
N ASP A 73 -2.74 -20.49 -6.47
CA ASP A 73 -2.48 -21.84 -5.95
C ASP A 73 -0.99 -22.27 -5.99
N GLY A 74 -0.10 -21.30 -5.82
CA GLY A 74 1.36 -21.51 -5.85
C GLY A 74 1.99 -21.40 -7.23
N GLU A 75 1.20 -21.32 -8.30
CA GLU A 75 1.70 -21.14 -9.67
C GLU A 75 1.80 -19.66 -10.05
N THR A 76 2.89 -19.26 -10.67
CA THR A 76 3.08 -17.89 -11.17
C THR A 76 2.35 -17.72 -12.50
N LEU A 77 1.28 -16.94 -12.48
CA LEU A 77 0.49 -16.61 -13.66
C LEU A 77 1.12 -15.48 -14.49
N CYS A 78 1.70 -14.50 -13.81
CA CYS A 78 2.28 -13.33 -14.44
C CYS A 78 3.49 -12.84 -13.65
N LYS A 79 4.52 -12.40 -14.37
CA LYS A 79 5.72 -11.75 -13.85
C LYS A 79 5.88 -10.41 -14.56
N VAL A 80 5.87 -9.32 -13.80
CA VAL A 80 5.92 -7.96 -14.32
C VAL A 80 7.16 -7.25 -13.78
N PRO A 81 8.07 -6.76 -14.64
CA PRO A 81 9.17 -5.90 -14.18
C PRO A 81 8.63 -4.67 -13.46
N LEU A 82 9.24 -4.27 -12.33
CA LEU A 82 8.80 -3.10 -11.56
C LEU A 82 8.90 -1.81 -12.39
N GLU A 83 9.88 -1.72 -13.28
CA GLU A 83 10.06 -0.59 -14.22
C GLU A 83 8.90 -0.42 -15.20
N ASN A 84 8.14 -1.49 -15.47
CA ASN A 84 6.98 -1.46 -16.37
C ASN A 84 5.69 -1.02 -15.66
N ILE A 85 5.70 -0.84 -14.35
CA ILE A 85 4.56 -0.34 -13.60
C ILE A 85 4.49 1.17 -13.77
N ILE A 86 3.38 1.66 -14.35
CA ILE A 86 3.20 3.07 -14.68
C ILE A 86 2.31 3.81 -13.68
N ARG A 87 1.42 3.09 -12.98
CA ARG A 87 0.49 3.72 -12.03
C ARG A 87 0.10 2.78 -10.91
N ILE A 88 0.10 3.31 -9.68
CA ILE A 88 -0.46 2.64 -8.50
C ILE A 88 -1.34 3.66 -7.76
N LYS A 89 -2.63 3.38 -7.65
CA LYS A 89 -3.59 4.25 -6.97
C LYS A 89 -4.63 3.48 -6.18
N VAL A 90 -5.20 4.12 -5.16
CA VAL A 90 -6.37 3.62 -4.44
C VAL A 90 -7.61 3.78 -5.32
N THR A 91 -8.46 2.76 -5.34
CA THR A 91 -9.79 2.84 -5.97
C THR A 91 -10.84 3.35 -4.98
N GLY A 92 -12.03 3.68 -5.47
CA GLY A 92 -13.19 3.95 -4.61
C GLY A 92 -13.83 2.71 -4.00
N THR A 93 -13.34 1.51 -4.35
CA THR A 93 -13.90 0.24 -3.86
C THR A 93 -13.29 -0.11 -2.51
N GLU A 94 -14.16 -0.44 -1.56
CA GLU A 94 -13.79 -0.91 -0.24
C GLU A 94 -14.33 -2.33 -0.01
N VAL A 95 -13.51 -3.22 0.53
CA VAL A 95 -13.87 -4.60 0.86
C VAL A 95 -13.42 -4.89 2.29
N SER A 96 -14.35 -5.20 3.18
CA SER A 96 -14.07 -5.48 4.60
C SER A 96 -13.23 -4.38 5.27
N SER A 97 -13.63 -3.11 5.09
CA SER A 97 -12.95 -1.91 5.59
C SER A 97 -11.52 -1.73 5.04
N ARG A 98 -11.23 -2.35 3.89
CA ARG A 98 -9.95 -2.21 3.18
C ARG A 98 -10.18 -1.66 1.79
N ARG A 99 -9.30 -0.77 1.38
CA ARG A 99 -9.36 -0.20 0.04
C ARG A 99 -8.63 -1.09 -0.97
N VAL A 100 -9.23 -1.20 -2.13
CA VAL A 100 -8.63 -1.90 -3.26
C VAL A 100 -7.67 -0.96 -3.97
N TRP A 101 -6.47 -1.43 -4.24
CA TRP A 101 -5.46 -0.74 -5.02
C TRP A 101 -5.48 -1.21 -6.46
N LEU A 102 -5.38 -0.29 -7.38
CA LEU A 102 -5.22 -0.54 -8.80
C LEU A 102 -3.73 -0.40 -9.16
N VAL A 103 -3.18 -1.42 -9.77
CA VAL A 103 -1.83 -1.42 -10.34
C VAL A 103 -1.96 -1.52 -11.85
N ARG A 104 -1.42 -0.53 -12.57
CA ARG A 104 -1.39 -0.50 -14.02
C ARG A 104 0.04 -0.62 -14.50
N TYR A 105 0.25 -1.46 -15.49
CA TYR A 105 1.56 -1.76 -16.05
C TYR A 105 1.48 -1.93 -17.58
N VAL A 106 2.63 -1.83 -18.21
CA VAL A 106 2.78 -2.06 -19.65
C VAL A 106 3.46 -3.39 -19.91
N THR A 107 3.03 -4.08 -20.96
CA THR A 107 3.60 -5.36 -21.36
C THR A 107 3.76 -5.47 -22.87
N GLY A 108 4.72 -6.29 -23.30
CA GLY A 108 5.00 -6.57 -24.70
C GLY A 108 5.63 -5.42 -25.47
N SER A 109 6.05 -5.71 -26.68
CA SER A 109 6.73 -4.75 -27.59
C SER A 109 5.83 -3.58 -27.99
N TYR A 110 4.53 -3.78 -27.99
CA TYR A 110 3.55 -2.74 -28.31
C TYR A 110 3.11 -1.90 -27.12
N ARG A 111 3.75 -2.07 -25.94
CA ARG A 111 3.44 -1.35 -24.70
C ARG A 111 1.94 -1.37 -24.35
N THR A 112 1.32 -2.55 -24.49
CA THR A 112 -0.10 -2.72 -24.14
C THR A 112 -0.29 -2.51 -22.63
N GLU A 113 -1.18 -1.59 -22.25
CA GLU A 113 -1.53 -1.35 -20.85
C GLU A 113 -2.41 -2.48 -20.33
N ARG A 114 -2.08 -2.97 -19.16
CA ARG A 114 -2.87 -3.92 -18.38
C ARG A 114 -3.01 -3.43 -16.96
N GLU A 115 -4.04 -3.89 -16.30
CA GLU A 115 -4.27 -3.56 -14.89
C GLU A 115 -4.74 -4.77 -14.10
N PHE A 116 -4.42 -4.76 -12.82
CA PHE A 116 -5.01 -5.67 -11.85
C PHE A 116 -5.35 -4.91 -10.58
N ARG A 117 -6.19 -5.54 -9.75
CA ARG A 117 -6.62 -4.99 -8.49
C ARG A 117 -6.08 -5.84 -7.35
N VAL A 118 -5.51 -5.21 -6.35
CA VAL A 118 -4.99 -5.89 -5.18
C VAL A 118 -5.59 -5.29 -3.92
N LEU A 119 -6.06 -6.17 -3.03
CA LEU A 119 -6.38 -5.82 -1.67
C LEU A 119 -5.09 -5.93 -0.87
N ASN A 120 -4.57 -4.80 -0.38
CA ASN A 120 -3.31 -4.80 0.35
C ASN A 120 -3.42 -5.59 1.67
N ASN A 121 -2.32 -6.19 2.08
CA ASN A 121 -2.25 -6.84 3.38
C ASN A 121 -2.41 -5.79 4.48
N TYR A 122 -3.44 -5.94 5.31
CA TYR A 122 -3.77 -4.96 6.34
C TYR A 122 -3.03 -5.28 7.63
N THR A 123 -1.89 -4.67 7.81
CA THR A 123 -1.32 -4.48 9.13
C THR A 123 -1.04 -2.99 9.30
N PHE A 124 -1.30 -2.44 10.49
CA PHE A 124 -1.02 -1.04 10.84
C PHE A 124 0.44 -0.64 10.51
N PHE A 125 1.27 -1.63 10.26
CA PHE A 125 2.68 -1.54 9.89
C PHE A 125 2.99 -2.37 8.64
N ASN A 126 2.13 -2.38 7.62
CA ASN A 126 2.42 -3.13 6.40
C ASN A 126 3.65 -2.58 5.68
N ARG A 127 4.80 -2.99 6.19
CA ARG A 127 6.10 -2.62 5.65
C ARG A 127 6.30 -3.17 4.24
N ASP A 128 5.69 -4.32 3.93
CA ASP A 128 5.89 -5.00 2.66
C ASP A 128 5.17 -4.27 1.52
N PHE A 129 3.92 -3.84 1.74
CA PHE A 129 3.23 -3.03 0.74
C PHE A 129 3.87 -1.63 0.58
N ALA A 130 4.28 -0.99 1.67
CA ALA A 130 5.00 0.26 1.63
C ALA A 130 6.36 0.11 0.93
N GLY A 131 7.05 -1.01 1.17
CA GLY A 131 8.28 -1.39 0.48
C GLY A 131 8.08 -1.56 -1.01
N PHE A 132 6.99 -2.21 -1.42
CA PHE A 132 6.60 -2.34 -2.84
C PHE A 132 6.41 -0.98 -3.51
N LEU A 133 5.67 -0.06 -2.88
CA LEU A 133 5.48 1.28 -3.43
C LEU A 133 6.81 2.05 -3.58
N THR A 134 7.75 1.81 -2.67
CA THR A 134 9.09 2.40 -2.75
C THR A 134 9.91 1.78 -3.87
N ALA A 135 9.92 0.43 -3.97
CA ALA A 135 10.64 -0.28 -5.01
C ALA A 135 10.17 0.12 -6.42
N VAL A 136 8.85 0.28 -6.61
CA VAL A 136 8.32 0.76 -7.90
C VAL A 136 8.78 2.17 -8.22
N ARG A 137 8.83 3.08 -7.25
CA ARG A 137 9.33 4.45 -7.49
C ARG A 137 10.82 4.50 -7.80
N GLU A 138 11.59 3.60 -7.20
CA GLU A 138 13.03 3.47 -7.47
C GLU A 138 13.28 2.87 -8.86
N ALA A 139 12.51 1.84 -9.24
CA ALA A 139 12.61 1.20 -10.55
C ALA A 139 12.05 2.08 -11.69
N ASN A 140 10.95 2.80 -11.44
CA ASN A 140 10.33 3.71 -12.41
C ASN A 140 9.98 5.05 -11.75
N PRO A 141 10.89 6.03 -11.75
CA PRO A 141 10.64 7.36 -11.18
C PRO A 141 9.50 8.14 -11.84
N ALA A 142 9.13 7.78 -13.09
CA ALA A 142 8.03 8.38 -13.84
C ALA A 142 6.66 7.77 -13.47
N ALA A 143 6.63 6.68 -12.70
CA ALA A 143 5.38 6.04 -12.29
C ALA A 143 4.57 6.94 -11.34
N GLU A 144 3.27 7.04 -11.61
CA GLU A 144 2.32 7.70 -10.71
C GLU A 144 1.99 6.78 -9.52
N VAL A 145 2.73 6.90 -8.44
CA VAL A 145 2.54 6.09 -7.24
C VAL A 145 1.91 6.92 -6.13
N GLN A 146 0.66 6.61 -5.80
CA GLN A 146 -0.07 7.32 -4.74
C GLN A 146 0.56 7.05 -3.37
N LYS A 147 0.71 8.10 -2.55
CA LYS A 147 1.22 7.97 -1.18
C LYS A 147 0.19 7.32 -0.28
N MET A 148 0.65 6.42 0.58
CA MET A 148 -0.18 5.90 1.69
C MET A 148 -0.35 6.98 2.76
N THR A 149 -1.57 7.09 3.30
CA THR A 149 -1.87 7.88 4.49
C THR A 149 -2.59 6.98 5.49
N LEU A 150 -2.58 7.31 6.78
CA LEU A 150 -3.27 6.55 7.84
C LEU A 150 -4.76 6.28 7.54
N TRP A 151 -5.38 7.16 6.74
CA TRP A 151 -6.80 7.10 6.37
C TRP A 151 -7.05 6.47 4.98
N ARG A 152 -6.00 6.04 4.28
CA ARG A 152 -6.07 5.41 2.95
C ARG A 152 -5.27 4.10 2.91
N VAL A 153 -5.32 3.39 4.01
CA VAL A 153 -4.74 2.03 4.07
C VAL A 153 -5.72 1.01 3.52
#